data_ee944d93b9e1bc7d5cce60c3e4428313
#
_entry.id   ee944d93b9e1bc7d5cce60c3e4428313
#
_cell.length_a   1.000
_cell.length_b   1.000
_cell.length_c   1.000
_cell.angle_alpha   90.00
_cell.angle_beta   90.00
_cell.angle_gamma   90.00
#
_symmetry.space_group_name_H-M   'P 1'
#
loop_
_entity.id
_entity.type
_entity.pdbx_description
1 polymer ?
#
loop_
_entity_poly.entity_id
_entity_poly.type
_entity_poly.pdbx_seq_one_letter_code
_entity_poly.pdbx_strand_id
1 'polypeptide(L)'
;LTGMEVKTTEDMIEAAKRCADLNGCPKSEHKLVGEAMKEIERDAVEPDTYAGELYLELHRGTLTNQHVIKRNNRKAEFALRDLEIFTVTDAVKNNKTADSADIAPLYEKLLVNQFHDILPGTCIPRAHEESRAMTTALITRARDLVKELAQSDKEDCVTVTNTLSFDR
;
A
#
# COMPACT_ATOMS: atom_id res chain seq x y z
N LEU A 1 -21.67 11.00 5.47
CA LEU A 1 -20.69 11.93 6.06
C LEU A 1 -19.37 11.66 5.39
N THR A 2 -19.13 12.33 4.28
CA THR A 2 -17.83 12.40 3.64
C THR A 2 -16.88 13.06 4.64
N GLY A 3 -15.87 12.34 5.09
CA GLY A 3 -14.80 12.93 5.85
C GLY A 3 -14.24 14.10 5.04
N MET A 4 -14.43 15.32 5.53
CA MET A 4 -13.74 16.48 4.97
C MET A 4 -12.26 16.25 5.25
N GLU A 5 -11.50 15.88 4.24
CA GLU A 5 -10.04 15.93 4.30
C GLU A 5 -9.65 17.40 4.49
N VAL A 6 -9.30 17.76 5.69
CA VAL A 6 -8.76 19.10 5.98
C VAL A 6 -7.34 19.11 5.43
N LYS A 7 -7.18 19.71 4.25
CA LYS A 7 -5.83 19.96 3.72
C LYS A 7 -5.12 20.92 4.63
N THR A 8 -3.90 20.60 5.02
CA THR A 8 -3.03 21.51 5.75
C THR A 8 -2.80 22.76 4.91
N THR A 9 -3.24 23.90 5.41
CA THR A 9 -3.09 25.19 4.73
C THR A 9 -1.87 25.95 5.26
N GLU A 10 -1.41 26.95 4.51
CA GLU A 10 -0.33 27.84 4.94
C GLU A 10 -0.66 28.51 6.29
N ASP A 11 -1.90 28.97 6.46
CA ASP A 11 -2.38 29.57 7.70
C ASP A 11 -2.30 28.61 8.89
N MET A 12 -2.59 27.31 8.69
CA MET A 12 -2.47 26.31 9.75
C MET A 12 -1.01 26.09 10.17
N ILE A 13 -0.09 26.07 9.20
CA ILE A 13 1.35 25.96 9.47
C ILE A 13 1.85 27.19 10.24
N GLU A 14 1.45 28.37 9.80
CA GLU A 14 1.81 29.63 10.46
C GLU A 14 1.23 29.74 11.87
N ALA A 15 -0.04 29.35 12.06
CA ALA A 15 -0.67 29.28 13.37
C ALA A 15 0.08 28.33 14.31
N ALA A 16 0.46 27.15 13.83
CA ALA A 16 1.23 26.18 14.60
C ALA A 16 2.60 26.72 15.03
N LYS A 17 3.31 27.44 14.14
CA LYS A 17 4.58 28.11 14.50
C LYS A 17 4.40 29.15 15.57
N ARG A 18 3.32 29.97 15.51
CA ARG A 18 3.01 30.99 16.53
C ARG A 18 2.61 30.39 17.86
N CYS A 19 1.98 29.21 17.84
CA CYS A 19 1.56 28.50 19.05
C CYS A 19 2.69 27.67 19.69
N ALA A 20 3.88 27.62 19.12
CA ALA A 20 4.96 26.74 19.57
C ALA A 20 5.38 26.98 21.03
N ASP A 21 5.40 28.24 21.49
CA ASP A 21 5.78 28.62 22.85
C ASP A 21 4.92 29.83 23.35
N LEU A 22 3.68 29.56 23.70
CA LEU A 22 2.77 30.54 24.22
C LEU A 22 2.72 30.48 25.76
N ASN A 23 2.70 31.64 26.40
CA ASN A 23 2.60 31.72 27.85
C ASN A 23 1.28 31.07 28.35
N GLY A 24 1.41 30.15 29.29
CA GLY A 24 0.28 29.40 29.85
C GLY A 24 -0.21 28.22 29.01
N CYS A 25 0.44 27.90 27.88
CA CYS A 25 0.16 26.73 27.05
C CYS A 25 1.33 25.75 27.07
N PRO A 26 1.07 24.44 26.84
CA PRO A 26 2.14 23.49 26.60
C PRO A 26 2.94 23.88 25.35
N LYS A 27 4.26 23.67 25.40
CA LYS A 27 5.11 23.85 24.23
C LYS A 27 4.79 22.78 23.17
N SER A 28 4.78 23.17 21.91
CA SER A 28 4.53 22.28 20.80
C SER A 28 5.62 22.40 19.74
N GLU A 29 5.94 21.29 19.11
CA GLU A 29 6.96 21.22 18.07
C GLU A 29 6.51 20.27 16.96
N HIS A 30 6.83 20.61 15.70
CA HIS A 30 6.65 19.71 14.57
C HIS A 30 7.85 18.78 14.44
N LYS A 31 7.61 17.48 14.43
CA LYS A 31 8.64 16.45 14.28
C LYS A 31 8.22 15.38 13.26
N LEU A 32 9.19 14.68 12.75
CA LEU A 32 8.92 13.42 12.04
C LEU A 32 8.38 12.39 13.04
N VAL A 33 7.41 11.59 12.59
CA VAL A 33 6.75 10.60 13.47
C VAL A 33 7.76 9.69 14.20
N GLY A 34 8.79 9.21 13.47
CA GLY A 34 9.82 8.35 14.06
C GLY A 34 10.66 9.02 15.16
N GLU A 35 10.90 10.32 15.05
CA GLU A 35 11.61 11.11 16.08
C GLU A 35 10.72 11.32 17.30
N ALA A 36 9.46 11.72 17.08
CA ALA A 36 8.50 11.89 18.15
C ALA A 36 8.28 10.59 18.94
N MET A 37 8.15 9.45 18.26
CA MET A 37 8.00 8.13 18.91
C MET A 37 9.21 7.74 19.75
N LYS A 38 10.43 8.00 19.30
CA LYS A 38 11.65 7.76 20.08
C LYS A 38 11.75 8.63 21.34
N GLU A 39 11.27 9.86 21.26
CA GLU A 39 11.21 10.75 22.43
C GLU A 39 10.18 10.27 23.44
N ILE A 40 8.99 9.90 22.96
CA ILE A 40 7.94 9.35 23.83
C ILE A 40 8.44 8.08 24.53
N GLU A 41 9.10 7.16 23.80
CA GLU A 41 9.68 5.93 24.36
C GLU A 41 10.72 6.24 25.44
N ARG A 42 11.61 7.21 25.18
CA ARG A 42 12.64 7.63 26.14
C ARG A 42 12.07 8.26 27.41
N ASP A 43 11.03 9.07 27.26
CA ASP A 43 10.48 9.89 28.32
C ASP A 43 9.29 9.20 29.06
N ALA A 44 8.79 8.08 28.52
CA ALA A 44 7.73 7.30 29.13
C ALA A 44 8.17 6.66 30.45
N VAL A 45 7.41 6.91 31.50
CA VAL A 45 7.61 6.29 32.82
C VAL A 45 6.54 5.22 33.00
N GLU A 46 6.97 3.97 33.10
CA GLU A 46 6.10 2.80 33.32
C GLU A 46 4.88 2.77 32.36
N PRO A 47 5.12 2.68 31.04
CA PRO A 47 4.01 2.66 30.09
C PRO A 47 3.11 1.43 30.31
N ASP A 48 1.81 1.64 30.18
CA ASP A 48 0.83 0.56 30.24
C ASP A 48 1.12 -0.49 29.16
N THR A 49 0.99 -1.75 29.52
CA THR A 49 1.15 -2.88 28.60
C THR A 49 -0.20 -3.44 28.21
N TYR A 50 -0.50 -3.47 26.92
CA TYR A 50 -1.64 -4.13 26.35
C TYR A 50 -1.20 -5.36 25.56
N ALA A 51 -1.75 -6.53 25.91
CA ALA A 51 -1.50 -7.77 25.17
C ALA A 51 -2.80 -8.21 24.48
N GLY A 52 -2.81 -8.19 23.14
CA GLY A 52 -3.98 -8.55 22.34
C GLY A 52 -4.05 -7.73 21.04
N GLU A 53 -5.15 -7.87 20.33
CA GLU A 53 -5.42 -7.12 19.11
C GLU A 53 -5.94 -5.71 19.46
N LEU A 54 -5.32 -4.68 18.92
CA LEU A 54 -5.83 -3.31 18.96
C LEU A 54 -6.95 -3.17 17.94
N TYR A 55 -8.14 -3.55 18.33
CA TYR A 55 -9.31 -3.56 17.46
C TYR A 55 -10.34 -2.50 17.88
N LEU A 56 -10.66 -1.60 16.95
CA LEU A 56 -11.76 -0.67 17.14
C LEU A 56 -13.05 -1.32 16.62
N GLU A 57 -14.00 -1.60 17.50
CA GLU A 57 -15.28 -2.21 17.18
C GLU A 57 -16.26 -1.25 16.46
N LEU A 58 -15.75 -0.56 15.45
CA LEU A 58 -16.49 0.39 14.63
C LEU A 58 -16.34 0.01 13.16
N HIS A 59 -17.34 0.33 12.33
CA HIS A 59 -17.31 0.08 10.88
C HIS A 59 -17.06 -1.39 10.48
N ARG A 60 -17.55 -2.36 11.21
CA ARG A 60 -17.33 -3.80 10.94
C ARG A 60 -17.73 -4.24 9.54
N GLY A 61 -18.73 -3.59 8.93
CA GLY A 61 -19.16 -3.87 7.56
C GLY A 61 -18.06 -3.63 6.51
N THR A 62 -17.04 -2.83 6.81
CA THR A 62 -15.91 -2.55 5.91
C THR A 62 -15.06 -3.77 5.62
N LEU A 63 -15.08 -4.79 6.47
CA LEU A 63 -14.33 -6.04 6.29
C LEU A 63 -14.83 -6.86 5.09
N THR A 64 -16.13 -6.77 4.78
CA THR A 64 -16.78 -7.58 3.74
C THR A 64 -17.44 -6.74 2.65
N ASN A 65 -17.74 -5.46 2.90
CA ASN A 65 -18.37 -4.58 1.94
C ASN A 65 -17.53 -4.50 0.66
N GLN A 66 -18.20 -4.50 -0.51
CA GLN A 66 -17.51 -4.44 -1.82
C GLN A 66 -16.39 -5.51 -1.95
N HIS A 67 -16.67 -6.75 -1.57
CA HIS A 67 -15.71 -7.85 -1.54
C HIS A 67 -14.86 -8.02 -2.81
N VAL A 68 -15.38 -7.63 -3.97
CA VAL A 68 -14.64 -7.66 -5.25
C VAL A 68 -13.42 -6.76 -5.21
N ILE A 69 -13.49 -5.58 -4.57
CA ILE A 69 -12.36 -4.67 -4.41
C ILE A 69 -11.28 -5.34 -3.58
N LYS A 70 -11.63 -5.93 -2.43
CA LYS A 70 -10.71 -6.67 -1.55
C LYS A 70 -10.05 -7.85 -2.24
N ARG A 71 -10.86 -8.64 -2.97
CA ARG A 71 -10.35 -9.75 -3.76
C ARG A 71 -9.38 -9.29 -4.84
N ASN A 72 -9.71 -8.22 -5.57
CA ASN A 72 -8.86 -7.69 -6.62
C ASN A 72 -7.58 -7.09 -6.02
N ASN A 73 -7.65 -6.40 -4.87
CA ASN A 73 -6.47 -5.92 -4.17
C ASN A 73 -5.49 -7.07 -3.90
N ARG A 74 -5.96 -8.16 -3.28
CA ARG A 74 -5.09 -9.31 -3.00
C ARG A 74 -4.53 -9.96 -4.28
N LYS A 75 -5.33 -10.06 -5.33
CA LYS A 75 -4.86 -10.59 -6.62
C LYS A 75 -3.81 -9.67 -7.28
N ALA A 76 -3.95 -8.35 -7.12
CA ALA A 76 -2.99 -7.37 -7.60
C ALA A 76 -1.65 -7.48 -6.85
N GLU A 77 -1.69 -7.59 -5.52
CA GLU A 77 -0.49 -7.81 -4.70
C GLU A 77 0.28 -9.06 -5.15
N PHE A 78 -0.40 -10.17 -5.36
CA PHE A 78 0.24 -11.39 -5.84
C PHE A 78 0.80 -11.25 -7.27
N ALA A 79 0.06 -10.61 -8.18
CA ALA A 79 0.52 -10.43 -9.54
C ALA A 79 1.76 -9.53 -9.62
N LEU A 80 1.82 -8.48 -8.80
CA LEU A 80 2.99 -7.60 -8.72
C LEU A 80 4.19 -8.29 -8.09
N ARG A 81 3.98 -9.05 -7.01
CA ARG A 81 5.04 -9.87 -6.41
C ARG A 81 5.63 -10.85 -7.41
N ASP A 82 4.79 -11.55 -8.16
CA ASP A 82 5.26 -12.47 -9.18
C ASP A 82 6.05 -11.71 -10.27
N LEU A 83 5.57 -10.55 -10.72
CA LEU A 83 6.26 -9.71 -11.68
C LEU A 83 7.65 -9.29 -11.20
N GLU A 84 7.79 -8.86 -9.94
CA GLU A 84 9.09 -8.51 -9.35
C GLU A 84 10.05 -9.72 -9.39
N ILE A 85 9.58 -10.90 -8.98
CA ILE A 85 10.40 -12.13 -8.97
C ILE A 85 10.88 -12.45 -10.38
N PHE A 86 9.99 -12.40 -11.37
CA PHE A 86 10.36 -12.69 -12.76
C PHE A 86 11.32 -11.63 -13.32
N THR A 87 11.11 -10.34 -13.02
CA THR A 87 11.99 -9.25 -13.44
C THR A 87 13.41 -9.40 -12.88
N VAL A 88 13.52 -9.72 -11.59
CA VAL A 88 14.84 -9.96 -10.95
C VAL A 88 15.48 -11.23 -11.51
N THR A 89 14.70 -12.29 -11.70
CA THR A 89 15.20 -13.56 -12.25
C THR A 89 15.74 -13.37 -13.66
N ASP A 90 15.02 -12.63 -14.51
CA ASP A 90 15.45 -12.32 -15.87
C ASP A 90 16.71 -11.44 -15.86
N ALA A 91 16.79 -10.45 -14.98
CA ALA A 91 17.97 -9.61 -14.83
C ALA A 91 19.21 -10.42 -14.45
N VAL A 92 19.07 -11.33 -13.48
CA VAL A 92 20.18 -12.21 -13.06
C VAL A 92 20.61 -13.15 -14.17
N LYS A 93 19.66 -13.80 -14.88
CA LYS A 93 19.97 -14.70 -15.99
C LYS A 93 20.70 -14.03 -17.13
N ASN A 94 20.37 -12.80 -17.43
CA ASN A 94 20.91 -12.02 -18.55
C ASN A 94 22.05 -11.07 -18.14
N ASN A 95 22.52 -11.16 -16.90
CA ASN A 95 23.59 -10.30 -16.33
C ASN A 95 23.33 -8.79 -16.57
N LYS A 96 22.10 -8.36 -16.35
CA LYS A 96 21.65 -6.96 -16.48
C LYS A 96 21.06 -6.45 -15.17
N THR A 97 20.90 -5.13 -15.07
CA THR A 97 20.19 -4.52 -13.94
C THR A 97 18.68 -4.75 -14.09
N ALA A 98 18.01 -5.09 -12.99
CA ALA A 98 16.56 -5.19 -12.98
C ALA A 98 15.95 -3.79 -13.23
N ASP A 99 15.02 -3.71 -14.17
CA ASP A 99 14.32 -2.46 -14.49
C ASP A 99 12.94 -2.46 -13.82
N SER A 100 12.65 -1.41 -13.08
CA SER A 100 11.37 -1.21 -12.39
C SER A 100 10.42 -0.27 -13.14
N ALA A 101 10.79 0.20 -14.32
CA ALA A 101 10.00 1.21 -15.06
C ALA A 101 8.56 0.76 -15.34
N ASP A 102 8.34 -0.52 -15.65
CA ASP A 102 7.01 -1.07 -15.85
C ASP A 102 6.28 -1.41 -14.54
N ILE A 103 7.02 -1.60 -13.43
CA ILE A 103 6.49 -2.04 -12.13
C ILE A 103 5.97 -0.85 -11.32
N ALA A 104 6.73 0.23 -11.23
CA ALA A 104 6.41 1.39 -10.40
C ALA A 104 5.00 1.98 -10.69
N PRO A 105 4.59 2.21 -11.96
CA PRO A 105 3.25 2.73 -12.24
C PRO A 105 2.11 1.77 -11.86
N LEU A 106 2.39 0.47 -11.79
CA LEU A 106 1.41 -0.52 -11.34
C LEU A 106 1.26 -0.50 -9.82
N TYR A 107 2.36 -0.31 -9.07
CA TYR A 107 2.30 -0.10 -7.63
C TYR A 107 1.57 1.19 -7.26
N GLU A 108 1.81 2.28 -7.97
CA GLU A 108 1.06 3.53 -7.75
C GLU A 108 -0.46 3.31 -7.86
N LYS A 109 -0.91 2.58 -8.88
CA LYS A 109 -2.32 2.22 -9.05
C LYS A 109 -2.83 1.34 -7.91
N LEU A 110 -2.03 0.37 -7.44
CA LEU A 110 -2.40 -0.45 -6.30
C LEU A 110 -2.57 0.41 -5.04
N LEU A 111 -1.59 1.27 -4.74
CA LEU A 111 -1.60 2.13 -3.55
C LEU A 111 -2.78 3.11 -3.55
N VAL A 112 -3.14 3.70 -4.69
CA VAL A 112 -4.35 4.51 -4.82
C VAL A 112 -5.60 3.70 -4.46
N ASN A 113 -5.68 2.43 -4.88
CA ASN A 113 -6.81 1.56 -4.58
C ASN A 113 -6.84 1.04 -3.13
N GLN A 114 -5.72 1.18 -2.39
CA GLN A 114 -5.64 0.89 -0.96
C GLN A 114 -6.02 2.08 -0.07
N PHE A 115 -6.45 3.20 -0.68
CA PHE A 115 -6.94 4.36 0.06
C PHE A 115 -8.08 3.97 1.01
N HIS A 116 -8.12 4.64 2.19
CA HIS A 116 -8.94 4.25 3.32
C HIS A 116 -10.46 4.23 3.07
N ASP A 117 -10.96 4.85 2.01
CA ASP A 117 -12.37 4.79 1.59
C ASP A 117 -12.60 3.87 0.37
N ILE A 118 -11.57 3.55 -0.40
CA ILE A 118 -11.69 2.65 -1.55
C ILE A 118 -11.66 1.18 -1.11
N LEU A 119 -10.59 0.77 -0.45
CA LEU A 119 -10.43 -0.62 -0.01
C LEU A 119 -11.53 -1.08 0.97
N PRO A 120 -11.96 -0.28 1.95
CA PRO A 120 -13.09 -0.61 2.81
C PRO A 120 -14.45 -0.63 2.10
N GLY A 121 -14.56 0.00 0.93
CA GLY A 121 -15.80 0.06 0.16
C GLY A 121 -16.80 1.11 0.67
N THR A 122 -16.31 2.19 1.26
CA THR A 122 -17.11 3.28 1.82
C THR A 122 -17.23 4.49 0.90
N CYS A 123 -16.58 4.44 -0.26
CA CYS A 123 -16.65 5.50 -1.27
C CYS A 123 -17.93 5.43 -2.12
N ILE A 124 -18.10 6.41 -3.01
CA ILE A 124 -19.27 6.50 -3.91
C ILE A 124 -19.24 5.38 -4.97
N PRO A 125 -20.42 5.00 -5.53
CA PRO A 125 -20.51 3.92 -6.53
C PRO A 125 -19.56 4.07 -7.71
N ARG A 126 -19.39 5.27 -8.24
CA ARG A 126 -18.46 5.55 -9.34
C ARG A 126 -17.01 5.17 -8.98
N ALA A 127 -16.56 5.51 -7.77
CA ALA A 127 -15.21 5.14 -7.32
C ALA A 127 -15.03 3.61 -7.19
N HIS A 128 -16.10 2.88 -6.82
CA HIS A 128 -16.09 1.40 -6.82
C HIS A 128 -15.92 0.83 -8.24
N GLU A 129 -16.59 1.42 -9.24
CA GLU A 129 -16.49 0.99 -10.62
C GLU A 129 -15.10 1.26 -11.19
N GLU A 130 -14.59 2.46 -10.98
CA GLU A 130 -13.24 2.87 -11.41
C GLU A 130 -12.16 2.00 -10.73
N SER A 131 -12.28 1.73 -9.43
CA SER A 131 -11.36 0.84 -8.69
C SER A 131 -11.35 -0.58 -9.27
N ARG A 132 -12.53 -1.14 -9.56
CA ARG A 132 -12.63 -2.49 -10.16
C ARG A 132 -12.00 -2.55 -11.54
N ALA A 133 -12.25 -1.54 -12.36
CA ALA A 133 -11.66 -1.45 -13.70
C ALA A 133 -10.14 -1.30 -13.62
N MET A 134 -9.64 -0.39 -12.79
CA MET A 134 -8.21 -0.11 -12.61
C MET A 134 -7.46 -1.34 -12.09
N THR A 135 -7.96 -2.00 -11.04
CA THR A 135 -7.31 -3.19 -10.47
C THR A 135 -7.34 -4.38 -11.41
N THR A 136 -8.42 -4.55 -12.21
CA THR A 136 -8.48 -5.59 -13.24
C THR A 136 -7.43 -5.35 -14.32
N ALA A 137 -7.32 -4.12 -14.82
CA ALA A 137 -6.32 -3.76 -15.83
C ALA A 137 -4.88 -3.94 -15.30
N LEU A 138 -4.63 -3.56 -14.05
CA LEU A 138 -3.35 -3.77 -13.36
C LEU A 138 -2.98 -5.26 -13.32
N ILE A 139 -3.90 -6.12 -12.85
CA ILE A 139 -3.67 -7.57 -12.75
C ILE A 139 -3.36 -8.16 -14.13
N THR A 140 -4.10 -7.75 -15.14
CA THR A 140 -3.89 -8.21 -16.52
C THR A 140 -2.52 -7.79 -17.02
N ARG A 141 -2.15 -6.51 -16.89
CA ARG A 141 -0.84 -6.01 -17.36
C ARG A 141 0.31 -6.70 -16.63
N ALA A 142 0.25 -6.85 -15.31
CA ALA A 142 1.28 -7.54 -14.55
C ALA A 142 1.47 -8.99 -15.02
N ARG A 143 0.37 -9.72 -15.27
CA ARG A 143 0.42 -11.08 -15.76
C ARG A 143 0.96 -11.19 -17.19
N ASP A 144 0.65 -10.23 -18.04
CA ASP A 144 1.16 -10.22 -19.42
C ASP A 144 2.67 -9.96 -19.42
N LEU A 145 3.16 -9.05 -18.59
CA LEU A 145 4.59 -8.86 -18.38
C LEU A 145 5.28 -10.12 -17.84
N VAL A 146 4.66 -10.81 -16.88
CA VAL A 146 5.19 -12.11 -16.41
C VAL A 146 5.28 -13.12 -17.56
N LYS A 147 4.27 -13.21 -18.42
CA LYS A 147 4.30 -14.13 -19.59
C LYS A 147 5.43 -13.76 -20.55
N GLU A 148 5.65 -12.47 -20.81
CA GLU A 148 6.74 -11.99 -21.66
C GLU A 148 8.11 -12.43 -21.09
N LEU A 149 8.31 -12.29 -19.77
CA LEU A 149 9.55 -12.68 -19.08
C LEU A 149 9.71 -14.20 -18.92
N ALA A 150 8.61 -14.94 -18.89
CA ALA A 150 8.59 -16.40 -18.69
C ALA A 150 8.73 -17.21 -19.98
N GLN A 151 8.87 -16.57 -21.15
CA GLN A 151 8.99 -17.27 -22.42
C GLN A 151 10.19 -18.22 -22.42
N SER A 152 9.98 -19.42 -22.93
CA SER A 152 11.01 -20.42 -23.11
C SER A 152 11.56 -20.34 -24.53
N ASP A 153 12.88 -20.35 -24.68
CA ASP A 153 13.53 -20.43 -25.98
C ASP A 153 13.44 -21.83 -26.62
N LYS A 154 12.81 -22.79 -25.94
CA LYS A 154 12.65 -24.16 -26.40
C LYS A 154 11.24 -24.37 -26.92
N GLU A 155 11.16 -24.78 -28.18
CA GLU A 155 9.91 -25.31 -28.78
C GLU A 155 9.46 -26.56 -28.02
N ASP A 156 8.16 -26.75 -27.86
CA ASP A 156 7.53 -27.91 -27.20
C ASP A 156 7.81 -28.07 -25.69
N CYS A 157 8.22 -27.02 -25.01
CA CYS A 157 8.44 -27.06 -23.58
C CYS A 157 7.46 -26.14 -22.84
N VAL A 158 6.95 -26.61 -21.68
CA VAL A 158 6.21 -25.81 -20.71
C VAL A 158 7.12 -25.54 -19.52
N THR A 159 7.38 -24.27 -19.26
CA THR A 159 8.13 -23.86 -18.04
C THR A 159 7.16 -23.66 -16.89
N VAL A 160 7.39 -24.36 -15.80
CA VAL A 160 6.65 -24.18 -14.54
C VAL A 160 7.58 -23.51 -13.54
N THR A 161 7.17 -22.39 -12.98
CA THR A 161 7.95 -21.65 -12.00
C THR A 161 7.18 -21.59 -10.68
N ASN A 162 7.84 -22.04 -9.61
CA ASN A 162 7.34 -21.83 -8.25
C ASN A 162 7.92 -20.54 -7.69
N THR A 163 7.07 -19.54 -7.46
CA THR A 163 7.47 -18.24 -6.87
C THR A 163 7.42 -18.23 -5.34
N LEU A 164 7.18 -19.38 -4.72
CA LEU A 164 7.11 -19.53 -3.27
C LEU A 164 8.47 -19.96 -2.71
N SER A 165 8.67 -19.78 -1.40
CA SER A 165 9.89 -20.19 -0.68
C SER A 165 9.92 -21.66 -0.27
N PHE A 166 8.91 -22.43 -0.66
CA PHE A 166 8.77 -23.87 -0.33
C PHE A 166 8.29 -24.65 -1.57
N ASP A 167 8.54 -25.94 -1.57
CA ASP A 167 8.16 -26.84 -2.64
C ASP A 167 6.61 -26.97 -2.74
N ARG A 168 6.13 -27.08 -3.98
CA ARG A 168 4.70 -27.17 -4.27
C ARG A 168 4.43 -28.13 -5.41
#